data_0391bbc4d525e3ea5ae37551ae121a5e
#
_entry.id   0391bbc4d525e3ea5ae37551ae121a5e
#
_cell.length_a   1.000
_cell.length_b   1.000
_cell.length_c   1.000
_cell.angle_alpha   90.00
_cell.angle_beta   90.00
_cell.angle_gamma   90.00
#
_symmetry.space_group_name_H-M   'P 1'
#
loop_
_entity.id
_entity.type
_entity.pdbx_description
1 polymer ?
#
loop_
_entity_poly.entity_id
_entity_poly.type
_entity_poly.pdbx_seq_one_letter_code
_entity_poly.pdbx_strand_id
1 'polypeptide(L)'
;VVGANALGLINRGFKSFVAPSMGLPLQETSCESCGMCITTCPTGALTENYSFKPGPLKLEPIKTIDMFGSEGYEINLMHHKGQFYKAAPRKGEINRPNYINRRAFFGYKLFNNPERIKTPWLKTKNGFKAITFDEAYEIISDRIKKVKPDENAFFGGARLTNEELYLIQKLARAGAKTNNVSSFHYMGRGDGYFHNSNENASYCDIRGGSKIFVAGGELHHDHPVINHLIFNTKHKEDIAIVHITTLKNSSFSKKADQVIKIDNYFYFIQAVNHWLLANNHQNSIFITDRTEDFETYKAALLNTDFNKLLEFAGTDKETVAAFARDYNEEMNAIMVFQEKALSANASIAMHNLAMITGKLGKTANGLIALKEKNNAHGIFDMGVCHKIGVGAESILDEDIRYRMQFKWKVDELPFTVNSVYKLFRGGKIKNAFIFGEDPVGCALDKDEIKQQFSRIEFKVVQDLWMSDTARTADLVMPASLPWEFGGTFTNSQKKIQQIEKQLEVDIKDSSFKQLVKMLEKTGINGILTPAQALEEAISLLPRRGDFKNLHFVFKDKDNENRQFDFGCDLLNKTIDEEFNEKLGW
;
A
#
# COMPACT_ATOMS: atom_id res chain seq x y z
N VAL A 1 8.55 19.28 -13.78
CA VAL A 1 7.55 18.50 -13.05
C VAL A 1 8.15 17.19 -12.58
N VAL A 2 8.26 16.20 -13.46
CA VAL A 2 8.85 14.89 -13.14
C VAL A 2 10.37 14.94 -13.08
N GLY A 3 10.98 15.86 -13.83
CA GLY A 3 12.43 16.02 -13.87
C GLY A 3 13.13 15.16 -14.92
N ALA A 4 12.38 14.49 -15.78
CA ALA A 4 12.92 13.69 -16.86
C ALA A 4 13.62 14.51 -17.96
N ASN A 5 13.29 15.82 -18.06
CA ASN A 5 13.86 16.75 -19.03
C ASN A 5 13.73 16.29 -20.51
N ALA A 6 12.68 15.49 -20.81
CA ALA A 6 12.44 14.95 -22.14
C ALA A 6 11.96 15.98 -23.16
N LEU A 7 11.37 17.09 -22.69
CA LEU A 7 10.91 18.21 -23.49
C LEU A 7 11.59 19.49 -23.05
N GLY A 8 11.97 20.32 -23.99
CA GLY A 8 12.58 21.62 -23.76
C GLY A 8 12.12 22.67 -24.77
N LEU A 9 12.45 23.92 -24.51
CA LEU A 9 12.29 25.03 -25.47
C LEU A 9 13.48 25.00 -26.44
N ILE A 10 13.16 24.92 -27.72
CA ILE A 10 14.13 25.01 -28.80
C ILE A 10 13.98 26.39 -29.46
N ASN A 11 15.09 26.97 -29.88
CA ASN A 11 15.22 28.33 -30.42
C ASN A 11 14.88 29.43 -29.40
N ARG A 12 14.92 30.67 -29.88
CA ARG A 12 14.63 31.87 -29.07
C ARG A 12 13.72 32.84 -29.81
N GLY A 13 13.02 33.68 -29.05
CA GLY A 13 12.11 34.67 -29.60
C GLY A 13 10.92 34.05 -30.30
N PHE A 14 10.48 34.65 -31.41
CA PHE A 14 9.29 34.24 -32.14
C PHE A 14 9.36 32.82 -32.74
N LYS A 15 10.54 32.25 -32.88
CA LYS A 15 10.77 30.89 -33.40
C LYS A 15 10.86 29.83 -32.29
N SER A 16 10.60 30.19 -31.04
CA SER A 16 10.62 29.23 -29.93
C SER A 16 9.48 28.23 -30.04
N PHE A 17 9.80 26.96 -29.85
CA PHE A 17 8.80 25.89 -29.74
C PHE A 17 9.27 24.81 -28.77
N VAL A 18 8.31 24.02 -28.28
CA VAL A 18 8.59 22.89 -27.37
C VAL A 18 8.85 21.65 -28.22
N ALA A 19 9.98 21.00 -28.01
CA ALA A 19 10.33 19.76 -28.67
C ALA A 19 11.10 18.80 -27.78
N PRO A 20 11.15 17.52 -28.12
CA PRO A 20 12.02 16.55 -27.47
C PRO A 20 13.50 16.89 -27.68
N SER A 21 14.35 16.38 -26.79
CA SER A 21 15.79 16.54 -26.86
C SER A 21 16.31 16.12 -28.25
N MET A 22 17.08 16.97 -28.91
CA MET A 22 17.66 16.77 -30.25
C MET A 22 16.65 16.47 -31.36
N GLY A 23 15.35 16.73 -31.16
CA GLY A 23 14.29 16.42 -32.13
C GLY A 23 13.99 14.92 -32.28
N LEU A 24 14.49 14.10 -31.38
CA LEU A 24 14.26 12.65 -31.39
C LEU A 24 12.81 12.31 -31.00
N PRO A 25 12.29 11.15 -31.41
CA PRO A 25 11.05 10.62 -30.87
C PRO A 25 11.11 10.54 -29.33
N LEU A 26 9.99 10.76 -28.64
CA LEU A 26 9.97 10.75 -27.16
C LEU A 26 10.51 9.45 -26.54
N GLN A 27 10.27 8.31 -27.19
CA GLN A 27 10.77 7.01 -26.77
C GLN A 27 12.31 6.85 -26.85
N GLU A 28 12.97 7.70 -27.62
CA GLU A 28 14.45 7.74 -27.75
C GLU A 28 15.08 8.79 -26.83
N THR A 29 14.29 9.41 -25.98
CA THR A 29 14.74 10.42 -25.00
C THR A 29 14.61 9.88 -23.58
N SER A 30 14.88 10.72 -22.59
CA SER A 30 14.63 10.43 -21.16
C SER A 30 13.14 10.43 -20.77
N CYS A 31 12.23 10.29 -21.72
CA CYS A 31 10.79 10.28 -21.48
C CYS A 31 10.36 9.01 -20.77
N GLU A 32 9.72 9.15 -19.59
CA GLU A 32 9.18 8.04 -18.79
C GLU A 32 7.71 7.72 -19.10
N SER A 33 7.18 8.31 -20.17
CA SER A 33 5.78 8.15 -20.61
C SER A 33 4.76 8.43 -19.49
N CYS A 34 5.06 9.34 -18.57
CA CYS A 34 4.20 9.65 -17.42
C CYS A 34 2.90 10.40 -17.75
N GLY A 35 2.73 10.90 -18.98
CA GLY A 35 1.55 11.66 -19.39
C GLY A 35 1.47 13.11 -18.91
N MET A 36 2.46 13.58 -18.13
CA MET A 36 2.42 14.93 -17.51
C MET A 36 2.43 16.05 -18.55
N CYS A 37 3.13 15.88 -19.67
CA CYS A 37 3.11 16.83 -20.77
C CYS A 37 1.71 16.98 -21.38
N ILE A 38 0.92 15.91 -21.42
CA ILE A 38 -0.47 15.93 -21.91
C ILE A 38 -1.37 16.72 -20.95
N THR A 39 -1.21 16.48 -19.63
CA THR A 39 -2.04 17.17 -18.63
C THR A 39 -1.73 18.66 -18.47
N THR A 40 -0.48 19.05 -18.78
CA THR A 40 0.00 20.43 -18.69
C THR A 40 -0.12 21.23 -19.98
N CYS A 41 -0.37 20.59 -21.12
CA CYS A 41 -0.47 21.28 -22.42
C CYS A 41 -1.77 22.09 -22.51
N PRO A 42 -1.71 23.44 -22.52
CA PRO A 42 -2.92 24.27 -22.50
C PRO A 42 -3.62 24.32 -23.87
N THR A 43 -2.89 24.02 -24.94
CA THR A 43 -3.39 24.12 -26.33
C THR A 43 -3.93 22.78 -26.86
N GLY A 44 -3.75 21.67 -26.13
CA GLY A 44 -4.11 20.34 -26.59
C GLY A 44 -3.23 19.82 -27.73
N ALA A 45 -2.07 20.43 -27.98
CA ALA A 45 -1.10 19.95 -28.98
C ALA A 45 -0.52 18.56 -28.61
N LEU A 46 -0.48 18.24 -27.33
CA LEU A 46 -0.12 16.92 -26.81
C LEU A 46 -1.38 16.28 -26.25
N THR A 47 -1.82 15.19 -26.86
CA THR A 47 -3.02 14.44 -26.46
C THR A 47 -2.73 12.95 -26.40
N GLU A 48 -3.55 12.25 -25.63
CA GLU A 48 -3.53 10.79 -25.63
C GLU A 48 -4.38 10.27 -26.79
N ASN A 49 -3.79 9.39 -27.61
CA ASN A 49 -4.39 8.93 -28.86
C ASN A 49 -5.75 8.22 -28.66
N TYR A 50 -5.92 7.47 -27.58
CA TYR A 50 -7.16 6.75 -27.32
C TYR A 50 -8.34 7.68 -27.02
N SER A 51 -8.14 8.67 -26.18
CA SER A 51 -9.19 9.61 -25.78
C SER A 51 -9.67 10.53 -26.91
N PHE A 52 -8.87 10.65 -27.97
CA PHE A 52 -9.20 11.47 -29.14
C PHE A 52 -9.99 10.72 -30.23
N LYS A 53 -9.78 9.41 -30.36
CA LYS A 53 -10.39 8.58 -31.43
C LYS A 53 -11.93 8.59 -31.50
N PRO A 54 -12.66 8.60 -30.35
CA PRO A 54 -14.13 8.56 -30.39
C PRO A 54 -14.80 9.83 -30.92
N GLY A 55 -14.05 10.91 -31.14
CA GLY A 55 -14.61 12.19 -31.54
C GLY A 55 -15.26 12.96 -30.34
N PRO A 56 -16.12 13.94 -30.62
CA PRO A 56 -16.70 14.79 -29.60
C PRO A 56 -17.79 14.04 -28.81
N LEU A 57 -17.43 13.42 -27.69
CA LEU A 57 -18.34 12.83 -26.72
C LEU A 57 -18.52 13.75 -25.50
N LYS A 58 -19.74 13.83 -24.99
CA LYS A 58 -19.97 14.42 -23.67
C LYS A 58 -19.54 13.39 -22.63
N LEU A 59 -18.39 13.64 -22.02
CA LEU A 59 -17.85 12.79 -20.96
C LEU A 59 -18.31 13.30 -19.60
N GLU A 60 -18.68 12.38 -18.72
CA GLU A 60 -19.05 12.64 -17.33
C GLU A 60 -17.93 12.17 -16.40
N PRO A 61 -17.58 12.94 -15.34
CA PRO A 61 -16.51 12.56 -14.43
C PRO A 61 -17.02 11.66 -13.31
N ILE A 62 -16.37 10.55 -13.07
CA ILE A 62 -16.38 9.83 -11.79
C ILE A 62 -15.26 10.43 -10.94
N LYS A 63 -15.62 11.06 -9.83
CA LYS A 63 -14.69 11.63 -8.87
C LYS A 63 -14.19 10.53 -7.95
N THR A 64 -12.93 10.18 -8.07
CA THR A 64 -12.34 9.09 -7.29
C THR A 64 -10.92 9.41 -6.83
N ILE A 65 -10.29 8.45 -6.22
CA ILE A 65 -8.91 8.48 -5.75
C ILE A 65 -8.11 7.50 -6.61
N ASP A 66 -6.83 7.79 -6.81
CA ASP A 66 -5.95 6.87 -7.53
C ASP A 66 -5.93 5.50 -6.86
N MET A 67 -6.18 4.46 -7.65
CA MET A 67 -6.14 3.07 -7.19
C MET A 67 -4.78 2.40 -7.39
N PHE A 68 -3.84 3.05 -8.07
CA PHE A 68 -2.57 2.43 -8.47
C PHE A 68 -1.42 2.78 -7.53
N GLY A 69 -1.48 3.96 -6.90
CA GLY A 69 -0.48 4.45 -5.96
C GLY A 69 -1.06 4.71 -4.58
N SER A 70 -0.18 4.80 -3.58
CA SER A 70 -0.54 4.93 -2.17
C SER A 70 -0.64 6.38 -1.69
N GLU A 71 -0.35 7.34 -2.54
CA GLU A 71 -0.35 8.76 -2.15
C GLU A 71 -1.77 9.30 -1.93
N GLY A 72 -2.78 8.68 -2.54
CA GLY A 72 -4.17 9.04 -2.35
C GLY A 72 -4.59 10.34 -3.04
N TYR A 73 -3.97 10.69 -4.18
CA TYR A 73 -4.37 11.90 -4.90
C TYR A 73 -5.67 11.69 -5.68
N GLU A 74 -6.41 12.78 -5.80
CA GLU A 74 -7.74 12.80 -6.40
C GLU A 74 -7.64 12.85 -7.92
N ILE A 75 -8.49 12.05 -8.58
CA ILE A 75 -8.61 11.95 -10.04
C ILE A 75 -10.07 11.98 -10.49
N ASN A 76 -10.26 12.36 -11.74
CA ASN A 76 -11.51 12.19 -12.48
C ASN A 76 -11.32 11.09 -13.52
N LEU A 77 -12.13 10.05 -13.45
CA LEU A 77 -12.28 9.08 -14.51
C LEU A 77 -13.42 9.53 -15.43
N MET A 78 -13.08 9.91 -16.65
CA MET A 78 -14.04 10.46 -17.61
C MET A 78 -14.67 9.31 -18.41
N HIS A 79 -15.99 9.18 -18.33
CA HIS A 79 -16.71 8.10 -19.00
C HIS A 79 -17.91 8.60 -19.82
N HIS A 80 -18.37 7.77 -20.73
CA HIS A 80 -19.65 7.89 -21.40
C HIS A 80 -20.37 6.54 -21.34
N LYS A 81 -21.55 6.51 -20.72
CA LYS A 81 -22.34 5.29 -20.54
C LYS A 81 -21.56 4.10 -19.96
N GLY A 82 -20.72 4.37 -18.96
CA GLY A 82 -19.91 3.34 -18.28
C GLY A 82 -18.61 2.98 -18.98
N GLN A 83 -18.36 3.42 -20.22
CA GLN A 83 -17.07 3.25 -20.88
C GLN A 83 -16.14 4.41 -20.56
N PHE A 84 -14.93 4.11 -20.12
CA PHE A 84 -13.91 5.08 -19.73
C PHE A 84 -13.06 5.50 -20.93
N TYR A 85 -12.80 6.79 -21.06
CA TYR A 85 -12.05 7.36 -22.18
C TYR A 85 -10.81 8.11 -21.74
N LYS A 86 -10.75 8.58 -20.49
CA LYS A 86 -9.65 9.39 -19.99
C LYS A 86 -9.60 9.37 -18.48
N ALA A 87 -8.40 9.37 -17.91
CA ALA A 87 -8.16 9.78 -16.54
C ALA A 87 -7.54 11.17 -16.52
N ALA A 88 -7.96 12.03 -15.60
CA ALA A 88 -7.46 13.38 -15.46
C ALA A 88 -7.18 13.68 -13.99
N PRO A 89 -6.12 14.44 -13.67
CA PRO A 89 -5.90 14.90 -12.31
C PRO A 89 -7.07 15.80 -11.87
N ARG A 90 -7.44 15.70 -10.61
CA ARG A 90 -8.40 16.59 -9.97
C ARG A 90 -7.71 17.31 -8.81
N LYS A 91 -7.80 18.63 -8.81
CA LYS A 91 -7.32 19.40 -7.66
C LYS A 91 -8.16 19.03 -6.44
N GLY A 92 -7.49 18.61 -5.38
CA GLY A 92 -8.11 18.20 -4.13
C GLY A 92 -7.23 18.57 -2.96
N GLU A 93 -7.46 17.92 -1.83
CA GLU A 93 -6.67 18.15 -0.63
C GLU A 93 -5.26 17.59 -0.76
N ILE A 94 -5.14 16.37 -1.29
CA ILE A 94 -3.86 15.69 -1.50
C ILE A 94 -3.25 16.16 -2.82
N ASN A 95 -4.02 16.17 -3.90
CA ASN A 95 -3.54 16.55 -5.23
C ASN A 95 -3.58 18.07 -5.45
N ARG A 96 -2.96 18.83 -4.55
CA ARG A 96 -2.81 20.29 -4.73
C ARG A 96 -2.00 20.67 -5.97
N PRO A 97 -0.94 19.91 -6.33
CA PRO A 97 -0.17 20.15 -7.56
C PRO A 97 -0.94 19.83 -8.84
N ASN A 98 -2.05 19.09 -8.76
CA ASN A 98 -2.86 18.65 -9.89
C ASN A 98 -2.08 17.74 -10.85
N TYR A 99 -1.37 16.74 -10.31
CA TYR A 99 -0.60 15.75 -11.06
C TYR A 99 -1.20 14.37 -10.92
N ILE A 100 -0.74 13.45 -11.78
CA ILE A 100 -1.20 12.08 -11.85
C ILE A 100 -0.02 11.21 -12.28
N ASN A 101 0.10 10.01 -11.74
CA ASN A 101 1.14 9.09 -12.16
C ASN A 101 0.78 8.38 -13.48
N ARG A 102 1.76 7.72 -14.10
CA ARG A 102 1.61 6.98 -15.34
C ARG A 102 0.50 5.93 -15.28
N ARG A 103 0.48 5.14 -14.19
CA ARG A 103 -0.48 4.05 -14.02
C ARG A 103 -1.90 4.57 -13.89
N ALA A 104 -2.12 5.63 -13.11
CA ALA A 104 -3.43 6.26 -13.00
C ALA A 104 -3.85 6.91 -14.31
N PHE A 105 -2.91 7.55 -15.03
CA PHE A 105 -3.20 8.24 -16.27
C PHE A 105 -3.69 7.31 -17.38
N PHE A 106 -3.06 6.14 -17.53
CA PHE A 106 -3.37 5.18 -18.59
C PHE A 106 -4.20 3.97 -18.13
N GLY A 107 -4.25 3.69 -16.82
CA GLY A 107 -4.85 2.49 -16.26
C GLY A 107 -6.38 2.41 -16.37
N TYR A 108 -7.06 3.53 -16.64
CA TYR A 108 -8.51 3.53 -16.85
C TYR A 108 -8.96 2.56 -17.95
N LYS A 109 -8.08 2.22 -18.90
CA LYS A 109 -8.37 1.28 -19.99
C LYS A 109 -8.71 -0.11 -19.49
N LEU A 110 -8.12 -0.53 -18.37
CA LEU A 110 -8.39 -1.82 -17.76
C LEU A 110 -9.84 -1.96 -17.32
N PHE A 111 -10.46 -0.86 -16.90
CA PHE A 111 -11.86 -0.88 -16.47
C PHE A 111 -12.85 -1.08 -17.62
N ASN A 112 -12.38 -0.97 -18.86
CA ASN A 112 -13.15 -1.25 -20.09
C ASN A 112 -13.06 -2.72 -20.53
N ASN A 113 -12.36 -3.59 -19.80
CA ASN A 113 -12.18 -4.98 -20.20
C ASN A 113 -13.57 -5.68 -20.27
N PRO A 114 -13.98 -6.19 -21.45
CA PRO A 114 -15.26 -6.86 -21.63
C PRO A 114 -15.35 -8.22 -20.93
N GLU A 115 -14.21 -8.80 -20.58
CA GLU A 115 -14.13 -10.11 -19.88
C GLU A 115 -14.38 -9.99 -18.37
N ARG A 116 -14.89 -8.86 -17.90
CA ARG A 116 -15.20 -8.66 -16.51
C ARG A 116 -16.22 -9.71 -16.01
N ILE A 117 -15.90 -10.36 -14.90
CA ILE A 117 -16.78 -11.33 -14.25
C ILE A 117 -17.98 -10.59 -13.65
N LYS A 118 -19.19 -11.07 -13.92
CA LYS A 118 -20.45 -10.47 -13.46
C LYS A 118 -21.31 -11.40 -12.61
N THR A 119 -21.05 -12.70 -12.67
CA THR A 119 -21.77 -13.75 -11.96
C THR A 119 -20.79 -14.71 -11.32
N PRO A 120 -21.16 -15.41 -10.23
CA PRO A 120 -20.32 -16.45 -9.66
C PRO A 120 -20.10 -17.62 -10.63
N TRP A 121 -18.90 -18.21 -10.61
CA TRP A 121 -18.50 -19.34 -11.44
C TRP A 121 -17.97 -20.48 -10.59
N LEU A 122 -18.67 -21.63 -10.64
CA LEU A 122 -18.27 -22.87 -9.95
C LEU A 122 -17.46 -23.75 -10.90
N LYS A 123 -16.31 -24.24 -10.44
CA LYS A 123 -15.49 -25.20 -11.19
C LYS A 123 -16.14 -26.57 -11.22
N THR A 124 -16.24 -27.16 -12.39
CA THR A 124 -16.77 -28.49 -12.64
C THR A 124 -15.72 -29.31 -13.40
N LYS A 125 -15.98 -30.61 -13.60
CA LYS A 125 -15.12 -31.47 -14.44
C LYS A 125 -14.99 -30.96 -15.89
N ASN A 126 -16.01 -30.22 -16.38
CA ASN A 126 -16.06 -29.71 -17.76
C ASN A 126 -15.68 -28.22 -17.87
N GLY A 127 -15.05 -27.64 -16.85
CA GLY A 127 -14.71 -26.22 -16.79
C GLY A 127 -15.60 -25.45 -15.82
N PHE A 128 -15.62 -24.14 -15.93
CA PHE A 128 -16.43 -23.27 -15.07
C PHE A 128 -17.87 -23.16 -15.54
N LYS A 129 -18.80 -23.26 -14.60
CA LYS A 129 -20.24 -23.08 -14.81
C LYS A 129 -20.74 -21.89 -13.99
N ALA A 130 -21.50 -20.98 -14.60
CA ALA A 130 -22.18 -19.90 -13.90
C ALA A 130 -23.24 -20.46 -12.94
N ILE A 131 -23.27 -19.92 -11.73
CA ILE A 131 -24.26 -20.23 -10.69
C ILE A 131 -24.86 -18.93 -10.13
N THR A 132 -25.90 -19.03 -9.32
CA THR A 132 -26.48 -17.89 -8.65
C THR A 132 -25.64 -17.45 -7.45
N PHE A 133 -25.81 -16.20 -7.01
CA PHE A 133 -25.16 -15.72 -5.78
C PHE A 133 -25.60 -16.50 -4.54
N ASP A 134 -26.90 -16.84 -4.46
CA ASP A 134 -27.44 -17.58 -3.32
C ASP A 134 -26.82 -18.99 -3.24
N GLU A 135 -26.69 -19.71 -4.37
CA GLU A 135 -25.96 -20.98 -4.43
C GLU A 135 -24.51 -20.83 -4.00
N ALA A 136 -23.83 -19.75 -4.43
CA ALA A 136 -22.44 -19.50 -4.05
C ALA A 136 -22.29 -19.27 -2.55
N TYR A 137 -23.18 -18.50 -1.92
CA TYR A 137 -23.16 -18.26 -0.47
C TYR A 137 -23.41 -19.53 0.34
N GLU A 138 -24.33 -20.40 -0.09
CA GLU A 138 -24.54 -21.70 0.56
C GLU A 138 -23.28 -22.56 0.47
N ILE A 139 -22.67 -22.69 -0.71
CA ILE A 139 -21.43 -23.43 -0.89
C ILE A 139 -20.31 -22.90 0.03
N ILE A 140 -20.15 -21.58 0.13
CA ILE A 140 -19.12 -20.95 0.98
C ILE A 140 -19.40 -21.28 2.46
N SER A 141 -20.64 -21.09 2.92
CA SER A 141 -21.04 -21.38 4.30
C SER A 141 -20.81 -22.85 4.67
N ASP A 142 -21.19 -23.77 3.80
CA ASP A 142 -21.01 -25.20 4.03
C ASP A 142 -19.52 -25.58 4.08
N ARG A 143 -18.71 -24.98 3.21
CA ARG A 143 -17.26 -25.23 3.20
C ARG A 143 -16.56 -24.69 4.44
N ILE A 144 -16.93 -23.52 4.94
CA ILE A 144 -16.40 -22.99 6.21
C ILE A 144 -16.69 -23.97 7.37
N LYS A 145 -17.91 -24.50 7.44
CA LYS A 145 -18.36 -25.42 8.52
C LYS A 145 -17.80 -26.84 8.41
N LYS A 146 -17.39 -27.26 7.21
CA LYS A 146 -16.96 -28.64 6.93
C LYS A 146 -15.59 -28.99 7.50
N VAL A 147 -14.72 -27.99 7.73
CA VAL A 147 -13.36 -28.15 8.23
C VAL A 147 -13.22 -27.53 9.62
N LYS A 148 -12.11 -27.80 10.31
CA LYS A 148 -11.82 -27.12 11.59
C LYS A 148 -11.63 -25.62 11.34
N PRO A 149 -11.98 -24.74 12.31
CA PRO A 149 -11.79 -23.31 12.18
C PRO A 149 -10.40 -22.90 11.67
N ASP A 150 -9.33 -23.46 12.25
CA ASP A 150 -7.94 -23.16 11.90
C ASP A 150 -7.48 -23.74 10.55
N GLU A 151 -8.32 -24.52 9.87
CA GLU A 151 -8.06 -24.98 8.50
C GLU A 151 -8.65 -24.02 7.43
N ASN A 152 -9.42 -23.00 7.86
CA ASN A 152 -9.87 -21.91 7.01
C ASN A 152 -8.84 -20.75 7.07
N ALA A 153 -8.64 -20.04 5.95
CA ALA A 153 -7.83 -18.83 5.90
C ALA A 153 -8.47 -17.79 4.97
N PHE A 154 -8.36 -16.52 5.36
CA PHE A 154 -8.95 -15.39 4.67
C PHE A 154 -7.88 -14.37 4.30
N PHE A 155 -7.87 -13.95 3.03
CA PHE A 155 -6.86 -13.04 2.48
C PHE A 155 -7.53 -11.83 1.84
N GLY A 156 -7.12 -10.64 2.24
CA GLY A 156 -7.65 -9.38 1.72
C GLY A 156 -6.58 -8.53 1.03
N GLY A 157 -6.86 -8.10 -0.19
CA GLY A 157 -5.92 -7.35 -1.01
C GLY A 157 -5.81 -5.87 -0.65
N ALA A 158 -4.64 -5.29 -0.90
CA ALA A 158 -4.32 -3.90 -0.59
C ALA A 158 -5.00 -2.86 -1.51
N ARG A 159 -5.93 -3.29 -2.38
CA ARG A 159 -6.76 -2.41 -3.23
C ARG A 159 -8.23 -2.43 -2.86
N LEU A 160 -8.62 -3.28 -1.93
CA LEU A 160 -9.97 -3.30 -1.37
C LEU A 160 -10.21 -2.05 -0.51
N THR A 161 -11.46 -1.67 -0.37
CA THR A 161 -11.86 -0.59 0.54
C THR A 161 -11.64 -0.99 2.00
N ASN A 162 -11.53 -0.01 2.89
CA ASN A 162 -11.42 -0.28 4.34
C ASN A 162 -12.60 -1.10 4.85
N GLU A 163 -13.78 -0.85 4.32
CA GLU A 163 -15.01 -1.54 4.68
C GLU A 163 -14.98 -3.01 4.27
N GLU A 164 -14.48 -3.32 3.07
CA GLU A 164 -14.28 -4.71 2.63
C GLU A 164 -13.23 -5.42 3.50
N LEU A 165 -12.09 -4.78 3.75
CA LEU A 165 -11.05 -5.32 4.62
C LEU A 165 -11.56 -5.58 6.04
N TYR A 166 -12.35 -4.65 6.58
CA TYR A 166 -12.98 -4.81 7.88
C TYR A 166 -13.93 -6.02 7.92
N LEU A 167 -14.77 -6.19 6.89
CA LEU A 167 -15.70 -7.32 6.82
C LEU A 167 -14.98 -8.66 6.62
N ILE A 168 -13.87 -8.70 5.87
CA ILE A 168 -13.07 -9.92 5.66
C ILE A 168 -12.53 -10.43 7.00
N GLN A 169 -11.90 -9.58 7.80
CA GLN A 169 -11.39 -10.01 9.09
C GLN A 169 -12.51 -10.34 10.09
N LYS A 170 -13.65 -9.63 10.03
CA LYS A 170 -14.83 -9.95 10.85
C LYS A 170 -15.43 -11.29 10.45
N LEU A 171 -15.52 -11.60 9.14
CA LEU A 171 -15.96 -12.90 8.63
C LEU A 171 -15.05 -14.04 9.10
N ALA A 172 -13.73 -13.82 9.07
CA ALA A 172 -12.80 -14.82 9.56
C ALA A 172 -12.95 -15.06 11.07
N ARG A 173 -12.88 -14.01 11.89
CA ARG A 173 -12.81 -14.13 13.34
C ARG A 173 -14.15 -14.41 13.98
N ALA A 174 -15.19 -13.65 13.63
CA ALA A 174 -16.52 -13.83 14.19
C ALA A 174 -17.32 -14.94 13.47
N GLY A 175 -17.24 -14.97 12.14
CA GLY A 175 -18.01 -15.91 11.32
C GLY A 175 -17.42 -17.31 11.26
N ALA A 176 -16.19 -17.44 10.81
CA ALA A 176 -15.50 -18.74 10.67
C ALA A 176 -14.72 -19.17 11.91
N LYS A 177 -14.67 -18.35 12.94
CA LYS A 177 -13.99 -18.59 14.23
C LYS A 177 -12.49 -18.94 14.08
N THR A 178 -11.83 -18.32 13.11
CA THR A 178 -10.38 -18.48 12.86
C THR A 178 -9.66 -17.15 12.91
N ASN A 179 -8.41 -17.15 13.41
CA ASN A 179 -7.52 -15.98 13.33
C ASN A 179 -6.56 -16.06 12.12
N ASN A 180 -6.77 -16.98 11.19
CA ASN A 180 -5.99 -17.09 9.96
C ASN A 180 -6.42 -16.01 8.96
N VAL A 181 -6.05 -14.78 9.25
CA VAL A 181 -6.31 -13.59 8.44
C VAL A 181 -4.99 -13.00 8.01
N SER A 182 -4.83 -12.74 6.72
CA SER A 182 -3.60 -12.18 6.16
C SER A 182 -3.87 -11.47 4.83
N SER A 183 -2.83 -10.92 4.24
CA SER A 183 -2.78 -10.44 2.87
C SER A 183 -1.55 -11.01 2.19
N PHE A 184 -1.68 -11.48 0.97
CA PHE A 184 -0.52 -11.86 0.16
C PHE A 184 0.42 -10.69 -0.10
N HIS A 185 -0.08 -9.45 0.01
CA HIS A 185 0.76 -8.26 -0.11
C HIS A 185 1.86 -8.18 0.95
N TYR A 186 1.58 -8.61 2.19
CA TYR A 186 2.58 -8.59 3.28
C TYR A 186 3.04 -9.97 3.74
N MET A 187 2.33 -11.02 3.36
CA MET A 187 2.66 -12.39 3.79
C MET A 187 4.07 -12.77 3.33
N GLY A 188 4.92 -13.18 4.26
CA GLY A 188 6.32 -13.53 4.01
C GLY A 188 7.29 -12.33 3.92
N ARG A 189 6.80 -11.09 3.95
CA ARG A 189 7.65 -9.87 3.98
C ARG A 189 7.97 -9.40 5.40
N GLY A 190 7.21 -9.85 6.37
CA GLY A 190 7.25 -9.40 7.77
C GLY A 190 6.22 -8.32 8.07
N ASP A 191 5.89 -8.16 9.33
CA ASP A 191 4.83 -7.25 9.80
C ASP A 191 5.38 -5.89 10.23
N GLY A 192 6.68 -5.65 10.11
CA GLY A 192 7.32 -4.39 10.54
C GLY A 192 6.75 -3.14 9.88
N TYR A 193 6.04 -3.30 8.77
CA TYR A 193 5.42 -2.18 8.06
C TYR A 193 4.22 -1.55 8.79
N PHE A 194 3.56 -2.22 9.71
CA PHE A 194 2.46 -1.63 10.46
C PHE A 194 2.90 -0.73 11.60
N HIS A 195 4.12 -0.91 12.13
CA HIS A 195 4.68 -0.07 13.20
C HIS A 195 4.85 1.41 12.82
N ASN A 196 4.83 1.72 11.53
CA ASN A 196 4.93 3.10 11.05
C ASN A 196 3.61 3.87 11.07
N SER A 197 2.62 3.37 11.77
CA SER A 197 1.27 3.70 11.38
C SER A 197 0.64 4.89 12.11
N ASN A 198 0.93 5.12 13.36
CA ASN A 198 0.06 5.97 14.18
C ASN A 198 0.48 7.44 14.29
N GLU A 199 1.74 7.77 14.01
CA GLU A 199 2.28 9.12 14.18
C GLU A 199 3.07 9.60 12.94
N ASN A 200 2.61 9.22 11.75
CA ASN A 200 3.24 9.66 10.52
C ASN A 200 3.04 11.18 10.31
N ALA A 201 4.07 11.80 9.75
CA ALA A 201 3.96 13.15 9.23
C ALA A 201 2.97 13.20 8.05
N SER A 202 2.32 14.34 7.89
CA SER A 202 1.46 14.59 6.73
C SER A 202 2.27 15.12 5.54
N TYR A 203 1.69 15.05 4.34
CA TYR A 203 2.32 15.69 3.18
C TYR A 203 2.40 17.22 3.31
N CYS A 204 1.57 17.81 4.16
CA CYS A 204 1.67 19.25 4.48
C CYS A 204 2.91 19.56 5.30
N ASP A 205 3.37 18.64 6.15
CA ASP A 205 4.56 18.81 6.97
C ASP A 205 5.85 18.91 6.14
N ILE A 206 5.87 18.33 4.93
CA ILE A 206 6.98 18.50 3.98
C ILE A 206 7.30 19.98 3.72
N ARG A 207 6.27 20.83 3.71
CA ARG A 207 6.42 22.28 3.49
C ARG A 207 6.92 23.05 4.70
N GLY A 208 6.76 22.49 5.89
CA GLY A 208 7.24 23.10 7.12
C GLY A 208 8.60 22.53 7.57
N GLY A 209 9.11 21.49 6.89
CA GLY A 209 10.41 20.91 7.17
C GLY A 209 11.54 21.82 6.72
N SER A 210 12.64 21.85 7.46
CA SER A 210 13.89 22.52 7.05
C SER A 210 14.81 21.54 6.32
N LYS A 211 14.68 20.24 6.63
CA LYS A 211 15.43 19.19 5.97
C LYS A 211 14.58 17.94 5.74
N ILE A 212 14.65 17.39 4.53
CA ILE A 212 13.97 16.17 4.14
C ILE A 212 15.01 15.07 3.88
N PHE A 213 14.88 14.00 4.63
CA PHE A 213 15.68 12.78 4.46
C PHE A 213 14.86 11.79 3.64
N VAL A 214 15.41 11.30 2.54
CA VAL A 214 14.75 10.36 1.65
C VAL A 214 15.53 9.06 1.62
N ALA A 215 14.91 7.96 2.03
CA ALA A 215 15.49 6.63 1.95
C ALA A 215 14.72 5.79 0.92
N GLY A 216 15.43 5.28 -0.07
CA GLY A 216 14.81 4.46 -1.12
C GLY A 216 15.45 4.61 -2.48
N GLY A 217 14.69 4.22 -3.50
CA GLY A 217 15.10 4.21 -4.89
C GLY A 217 14.70 5.46 -5.67
N GLU A 218 14.11 5.24 -6.85
CA GLU A 218 13.70 6.30 -7.77
C GLU A 218 12.30 6.82 -7.43
N LEU A 219 12.24 7.79 -6.53
CA LEU A 219 10.98 8.37 -6.03
C LEU A 219 10.09 8.95 -7.16
N HIS A 220 10.72 9.52 -8.19
CA HIS A 220 9.99 10.08 -9.34
C HIS A 220 9.26 9.03 -10.18
N HIS A 221 9.70 7.78 -10.15
CA HIS A 221 9.08 6.67 -10.85
C HIS A 221 7.92 6.06 -10.04
N ASP A 222 8.15 5.77 -8.78
CA ASP A 222 7.20 5.07 -7.93
C ASP A 222 6.17 6.01 -7.26
N HIS A 223 6.61 7.21 -6.88
CA HIS A 223 5.81 8.22 -6.15
C HIS A 223 5.98 9.63 -6.72
N PRO A 224 5.61 9.86 -7.99
CA PRO A 224 5.91 11.11 -8.68
C PRO A 224 5.23 12.34 -8.08
N VAL A 225 4.09 12.20 -7.43
CA VAL A 225 3.38 13.33 -6.79
C VAL A 225 4.17 13.81 -5.56
N ILE A 226 4.65 12.88 -4.74
CA ILE A 226 5.49 13.20 -3.58
C ILE A 226 6.86 13.73 -4.02
N ASN A 227 7.47 13.11 -5.03
CA ASN A 227 8.70 13.62 -5.62
C ASN A 227 8.56 15.09 -6.06
N HIS A 228 7.45 15.41 -6.75
CA HIS A 228 7.17 16.79 -7.17
C HIS A 228 6.95 17.71 -5.96
N LEU A 229 6.23 17.25 -4.94
CA LEU A 229 6.00 18.02 -3.73
C LEU A 229 7.33 18.40 -3.05
N ILE A 230 8.24 17.44 -2.88
CA ILE A 230 9.57 17.66 -2.27
C ILE A 230 10.37 18.70 -3.06
N PHE A 231 10.51 18.51 -4.39
CA PHE A 231 11.30 19.46 -5.20
C PHE A 231 10.65 20.81 -5.36
N ASN A 232 9.34 20.90 -5.40
CA ASN A 232 8.63 22.18 -5.45
C ASN A 232 8.80 22.94 -4.13
N THR A 233 8.82 22.23 -3.00
CA THR A 233 9.12 22.84 -1.69
C THR A 233 10.57 23.30 -1.63
N LYS A 234 11.52 22.47 -2.08
CA LYS A 234 12.94 22.87 -2.16
C LYS A 234 13.13 24.17 -2.92
N HIS A 235 12.47 24.32 -4.08
CA HIS A 235 12.61 25.53 -4.89
C HIS A 235 11.94 26.78 -4.29
N LYS A 236 10.95 26.63 -3.43
CA LYS A 236 10.21 27.74 -2.84
C LYS A 236 10.71 28.15 -1.46
N GLU A 237 11.17 27.20 -0.69
CA GLU A 237 11.42 27.34 0.75
C GLU A 237 12.88 27.05 1.12
N ASP A 238 13.72 26.81 0.12
CA ASP A 238 15.19 26.55 0.26
C ASP A 238 15.51 25.43 1.28
N ILE A 239 14.73 24.34 1.25
CA ILE A 239 14.97 23.18 2.10
C ILE A 239 16.10 22.30 1.58
N ALA A 240 16.83 21.67 2.48
CA ALA A 240 17.86 20.69 2.13
C ALA A 240 17.28 19.29 1.96
N ILE A 241 17.81 18.52 1.01
CA ILE A 241 17.44 17.14 0.74
C ILE A 241 18.66 16.22 0.94
N VAL A 242 18.54 15.25 1.83
CA VAL A 242 19.50 14.16 2.04
C VAL A 242 18.94 12.87 1.45
N HIS A 243 19.65 12.26 0.51
CA HIS A 243 19.22 11.01 -0.11
C HIS A 243 20.10 9.83 0.35
N ILE A 244 19.47 8.86 0.99
CA ILE A 244 20.06 7.59 1.42
C ILE A 244 19.66 6.53 0.41
N THR A 245 20.61 5.90 -0.27
CA THR A 245 20.29 5.00 -1.37
C THR A 245 21.30 3.85 -1.54
N THR A 246 20.77 2.70 -1.97
CA THR A 246 21.56 1.54 -2.41
C THR A 246 21.84 1.59 -3.92
N LEU A 247 21.24 2.54 -4.65
CA LEU A 247 21.42 2.65 -6.09
C LEU A 247 22.75 3.29 -6.45
N LYS A 248 23.49 2.67 -7.35
CA LYS A 248 24.75 3.24 -7.89
C LYS A 248 24.50 4.55 -8.63
N ASN A 249 23.45 4.60 -9.43
CA ASN A 249 23.01 5.77 -10.18
C ASN A 249 21.53 6.02 -9.90
N SER A 250 21.20 7.25 -9.56
CA SER A 250 19.83 7.67 -9.30
C SER A 250 19.61 9.08 -9.84
N SER A 251 18.52 9.29 -10.55
CA SER A 251 18.13 10.63 -11.01
C SER A 251 17.67 11.51 -9.85
N PHE A 252 17.11 10.92 -8.80
CA PHE A 252 16.79 11.63 -7.56
C PHE A 252 18.05 12.14 -6.86
N SER A 253 19.10 11.32 -6.77
CA SER A 253 20.39 11.70 -6.17
C SER A 253 21.02 12.94 -6.83
N LYS A 254 20.84 13.13 -8.15
CA LYS A 254 21.39 14.29 -8.87
C LYS A 254 20.80 15.64 -8.41
N LYS A 255 19.69 15.62 -7.70
CA LYS A 255 18.96 16.80 -7.22
C LYS A 255 19.00 16.96 -5.71
N ALA A 256 19.47 15.96 -4.99
CA ALA A 256 19.70 16.02 -3.55
C ALA A 256 20.94 16.88 -3.24
N ASP A 257 20.95 17.52 -2.08
CA ASP A 257 22.09 18.32 -1.61
C ASP A 257 23.19 17.43 -1.04
N GLN A 258 22.77 16.31 -0.42
CA GLN A 258 23.68 15.29 0.08
C GLN A 258 23.20 13.91 -0.35
N VAL A 259 24.12 13.04 -0.71
CA VAL A 259 23.85 11.64 -1.07
C VAL A 259 24.70 10.72 -0.21
N ILE A 260 24.03 9.80 0.49
CA ILE A 260 24.66 8.75 1.30
C ILE A 260 24.41 7.43 0.59
N LYS A 261 25.48 6.83 0.07
CA LYS A 261 25.44 5.51 -0.57
C LYS A 261 25.72 4.43 0.47
N ILE A 262 24.88 3.42 0.47
CA ILE A 262 24.93 2.29 1.40
C ILE A 262 24.62 0.99 0.66
N ASP A 263 24.91 -0.14 1.28
CA ASP A 263 24.55 -1.45 0.74
C ASP A 263 23.26 -2.00 1.34
N ASN A 264 22.92 -1.61 2.59
CA ASN A 264 21.74 -2.12 3.28
C ASN A 264 21.15 -1.09 4.25
N TYR A 265 19.87 -0.77 4.06
CA TYR A 265 19.14 0.22 4.89
C TYR A 265 19.01 -0.21 6.35
N PHE A 266 18.71 -1.48 6.61
CA PHE A 266 18.53 -1.95 7.99
C PHE A 266 19.79 -1.76 8.81
N TYR A 267 20.93 -2.25 8.31
CA TYR A 267 22.20 -2.16 9.03
C TYR A 267 22.68 -0.72 9.16
N PHE A 268 22.46 0.12 8.15
CA PHE A 268 22.78 1.54 8.23
C PHE A 268 22.02 2.24 9.34
N ILE A 269 20.68 2.10 9.38
CA ILE A 269 19.86 2.74 10.43
C ILE A 269 20.15 2.14 11.80
N GLN A 270 20.40 0.85 11.91
CA GLN A 270 20.83 0.24 13.17
C GLN A 270 22.20 0.80 13.65
N ALA A 271 23.14 1.03 12.75
CA ALA A 271 24.40 1.69 13.11
C ALA A 271 24.16 3.13 13.59
N VAL A 272 23.28 3.88 12.95
CA VAL A 272 22.85 5.22 13.38
C VAL A 272 22.21 5.18 14.78
N ASN A 273 21.27 4.28 15.01
CA ASN A 273 20.62 4.09 16.31
C ASN A 273 21.62 3.69 17.39
N HIS A 274 22.53 2.77 17.08
CA HIS A 274 23.63 2.36 17.99
C HIS A 274 24.51 3.55 18.34
N TRP A 275 24.95 4.34 17.35
CA TRP A 275 25.80 5.49 17.57
C TRP A 275 25.13 6.55 18.47
N LEU A 276 23.84 6.85 18.23
CA LEU A 276 23.07 7.78 19.05
C LEU A 276 23.00 7.33 20.52
N LEU A 277 22.69 6.05 20.75
CA LEU A 277 22.56 5.50 22.12
C LEU A 277 23.92 5.37 22.83
N ALA A 278 24.98 4.97 22.11
CA ALA A 278 26.33 4.87 22.66
C ALA A 278 26.93 6.23 23.08
N ASN A 279 26.50 7.31 22.42
CA ASN A 279 26.95 8.67 22.72
C ASN A 279 25.91 9.49 23.54
N ASN A 280 24.84 8.85 24.05
CA ASN A 280 23.79 9.48 24.85
C ASN A 280 23.06 10.66 24.14
N HIS A 281 22.85 10.55 22.84
CA HIS A 281 22.13 11.53 22.04
C HIS A 281 20.60 11.25 21.94
N GLN A 282 20.06 10.39 22.77
CA GLN A 282 18.61 10.10 22.80
C GLN A 282 17.82 11.24 23.46
N ASN A 283 16.57 11.43 23.01
CA ASN A 283 15.61 12.34 23.64
C ASN A 283 14.95 11.66 24.86
N SER A 284 15.57 11.81 26.05
CA SER A 284 15.13 11.13 27.26
C SER A 284 13.72 11.54 27.71
N ILE A 285 13.29 12.79 27.48
CA ILE A 285 11.94 13.26 27.84
C ILE A 285 10.91 12.51 27.01
N PHE A 286 11.06 12.49 25.70
CA PHE A 286 10.15 11.78 24.80
C PHE A 286 10.08 10.28 25.14
N ILE A 287 11.23 9.66 25.38
CA ILE A 287 11.32 8.23 25.68
C ILE A 287 10.56 7.91 26.98
N THR A 288 10.80 8.67 28.06
CA THR A 288 10.16 8.44 29.37
C THR A 288 8.65 8.63 29.30
N ASP A 289 8.19 9.65 28.58
CA ASP A 289 6.78 10.01 28.57
C ASP A 289 5.93 9.19 27.60
N ARG A 290 6.55 8.64 26.54
CA ARG A 290 5.79 8.15 25.38
C ARG A 290 6.18 6.77 24.86
N THR A 291 7.21 6.14 25.43
CA THR A 291 7.69 4.85 24.92
C THR A 291 7.78 3.79 26.01
N GLU A 292 7.73 2.54 25.59
CA GLU A 292 7.93 1.36 26.41
C GLU A 292 9.09 0.53 25.81
N ASP A 293 9.66 -0.39 26.61
CA ASP A 293 10.72 -1.33 26.22
C ASP A 293 12.07 -0.70 25.86
N PHE A 294 12.29 0.59 26.14
CA PHE A 294 13.50 1.30 25.75
C PHE A 294 14.78 0.66 26.28
N GLU A 295 14.82 0.34 27.59
CA GLU A 295 16.05 -0.21 28.20
C GLU A 295 16.38 -1.59 27.64
N THR A 296 15.38 -2.42 27.36
CA THR A 296 15.56 -3.71 26.69
C THR A 296 16.10 -3.54 25.27
N TYR A 297 15.54 -2.59 24.52
CA TYR A 297 16.00 -2.26 23.17
C TYR A 297 17.44 -1.72 23.20
N LYS A 298 17.73 -0.76 24.07
CA LYS A 298 19.06 -0.15 24.21
C LYS A 298 20.11 -1.19 24.56
N ALA A 299 19.85 -2.06 25.54
CA ALA A 299 20.78 -3.10 25.93
C ALA A 299 21.04 -4.09 24.77
N ALA A 300 20.00 -4.52 24.07
CA ALA A 300 20.12 -5.43 22.92
C ALA A 300 20.93 -4.81 21.78
N LEU A 301 20.68 -3.53 21.45
CA LEU A 301 21.37 -2.85 20.36
C LEU A 301 22.83 -2.56 20.71
N LEU A 302 23.13 -2.08 21.90
CA LEU A 302 24.52 -1.79 22.33
C LEU A 302 25.36 -3.06 22.48
N ASN A 303 24.75 -4.21 22.67
CA ASN A 303 25.44 -5.50 22.67
C ASN A 303 25.78 -6.00 21.24
N THR A 304 25.29 -5.32 20.22
CA THR A 304 25.62 -5.66 18.82
C THR A 304 26.96 -5.06 18.42
N ASP A 305 27.78 -5.82 17.71
CA ASP A 305 29.07 -5.34 17.22
C ASP A 305 28.89 -4.21 16.19
N PHE A 306 29.28 -3.00 16.57
CA PHE A 306 29.16 -1.81 15.74
C PHE A 306 29.93 -1.91 14.41
N ASN A 307 31.12 -2.53 14.43
CA ASN A 307 31.91 -2.68 13.20
C ASN A 307 31.23 -3.60 12.19
N LYS A 308 30.55 -4.65 12.67
CA LYS A 308 29.73 -5.50 11.79
C LYS A 308 28.53 -4.76 11.21
N LEU A 309 27.90 -3.86 11.99
CA LEU A 309 26.83 -3.02 11.45
C LEU A 309 27.35 -2.13 10.31
N LEU A 310 28.54 -1.53 10.46
CA LEU A 310 29.17 -0.72 9.43
C LEU A 310 29.51 -1.54 8.17
N GLU A 311 30.11 -2.72 8.35
CA GLU A 311 30.45 -3.64 7.27
C GLU A 311 29.22 -4.02 6.45
N PHE A 312 28.15 -4.48 7.10
CA PHE A 312 26.92 -4.86 6.42
C PHE A 312 26.12 -3.68 5.85
N ALA A 313 26.31 -2.49 6.41
CA ALA A 313 25.74 -1.26 5.87
C ALA A 313 26.49 -0.75 4.62
N GLY A 314 27.73 -1.22 4.41
CA GLY A 314 28.60 -0.72 3.34
C GLY A 314 29.01 0.73 3.54
N THR A 315 29.34 1.13 4.79
CA THR A 315 29.64 2.52 5.16
C THR A 315 30.68 2.60 6.28
N ASP A 316 31.17 3.80 6.55
CA ASP A 316 32.13 4.08 7.61
C ASP A 316 31.49 4.77 8.84
N LYS A 317 32.26 4.81 9.93
CA LYS A 317 31.85 5.42 11.20
C LYS A 317 31.60 6.92 11.08
N GLU A 318 32.38 7.61 10.29
CA GLU A 318 32.32 9.05 10.07
C GLU A 318 31.00 9.42 9.39
N THR A 319 30.61 8.69 8.36
CA THR A 319 29.35 8.86 7.64
C THR A 319 28.16 8.61 8.56
N VAL A 320 28.18 7.52 9.36
CA VAL A 320 27.12 7.22 10.34
C VAL A 320 27.03 8.32 11.40
N ALA A 321 28.16 8.75 11.96
CA ALA A 321 28.18 9.80 12.99
C ALA A 321 27.72 11.16 12.45
N ALA A 322 28.10 11.50 11.21
CA ALA A 322 27.66 12.73 10.56
C ALA A 322 26.14 12.73 10.33
N PHE A 323 25.60 11.63 9.78
CA PHE A 323 24.16 11.49 9.57
C PHE A 323 23.39 11.49 10.90
N ALA A 324 23.88 10.77 11.90
CA ALA A 324 23.22 10.68 13.20
C ALA A 324 23.07 12.06 13.87
N ARG A 325 24.17 12.87 13.84
CA ARG A 325 24.13 14.26 14.34
C ARG A 325 23.18 15.11 13.50
N ASP A 326 23.32 15.08 12.19
CA ASP A 326 22.51 15.88 11.26
C ASP A 326 21.01 15.62 11.44
N TYR A 327 20.61 14.34 11.53
CA TYR A 327 19.20 13.99 11.75
C TYR A 327 18.72 14.36 13.15
N ASN A 328 19.54 14.16 14.19
CA ASN A 328 19.15 14.42 15.58
C ASN A 328 19.04 15.92 15.89
N GLU A 329 19.99 16.72 15.41
CA GLU A 329 20.08 18.17 15.66
C GLU A 329 19.08 18.98 14.81
N GLU A 330 18.64 18.45 13.67
CA GLU A 330 17.68 19.12 12.83
C GLU A 330 16.32 19.26 13.54
N MET A 331 15.83 20.50 13.69
CA MET A 331 14.59 20.76 14.43
C MET A 331 13.35 20.27 13.69
N ASN A 332 13.32 20.41 12.36
CA ASN A 332 12.18 20.10 11.51
C ASN A 332 12.58 19.04 10.45
N ALA A 333 12.84 17.81 10.91
CA ALA A 333 13.29 16.71 10.07
C ALA A 333 12.15 15.77 9.69
N ILE A 334 11.96 15.59 8.40
CA ILE A 334 11.03 14.59 7.86
C ILE A 334 11.80 13.49 7.15
N MET A 335 11.53 12.25 7.54
CA MET A 335 12.05 11.06 6.87
C MET A 335 10.99 10.46 5.95
N VAL A 336 11.22 10.54 4.65
CA VAL A 336 10.39 9.90 3.63
C VAL A 336 11.08 8.62 3.19
N PHE A 337 10.38 7.49 3.23
CA PHE A 337 10.96 6.23 2.76
C PHE A 337 9.95 5.36 2.01
N GLN A 338 10.49 4.54 1.09
CA GLN A 338 9.71 3.67 0.22
C GLN A 338 9.75 2.24 0.76
N GLU A 339 8.61 1.68 1.14
CA GLU A 339 8.53 0.29 1.59
C GLU A 339 9.00 -0.71 0.53
N LYS A 340 8.83 -0.39 -0.75
CA LYS A 340 9.32 -1.23 -1.85
C LYS A 340 10.84 -1.44 -1.80
N ALA A 341 11.58 -0.42 -1.39
CA ALA A 341 13.05 -0.45 -1.33
C ALA A 341 13.59 -0.99 0.00
N LEU A 342 12.80 -0.93 1.07
CA LEU A 342 13.21 -1.28 2.42
C LEU A 342 12.62 -2.62 2.86
N SER A 343 13.35 -3.35 3.71
CA SER A 343 12.80 -4.50 4.42
C SER A 343 11.89 -4.06 5.58
N ALA A 344 11.04 -4.94 6.07
CA ALA A 344 10.22 -4.69 7.26
C ALA A 344 11.10 -4.33 8.48
N ASN A 345 12.25 -4.98 8.65
CA ASN A 345 13.20 -4.64 9.71
C ASN A 345 13.81 -3.24 9.55
N ALA A 346 14.09 -2.79 8.31
CA ALA A 346 14.55 -1.43 8.06
C ALA A 346 13.47 -0.40 8.41
N SER A 347 12.21 -0.71 8.11
CA SER A 347 11.06 0.12 8.49
C SER A 347 10.93 0.26 10.00
N ILE A 348 11.08 -0.85 10.76
CA ILE A 348 11.14 -0.83 12.24
C ILE A 348 12.31 0.03 12.73
N ALA A 349 13.50 -0.15 12.16
CA ALA A 349 14.67 0.60 12.57
C ALA A 349 14.50 2.12 12.35
N MET A 350 13.83 2.53 11.27
CA MET A 350 13.46 3.94 11.01
C MET A 350 12.48 4.48 12.06
N HIS A 351 11.49 3.67 12.44
CA HIS A 351 10.56 4.04 13.49
C HIS A 351 11.28 4.20 14.84
N ASN A 352 12.15 3.27 15.20
CA ASN A 352 12.98 3.36 16.40
C ASN A 352 13.91 4.60 16.36
N LEU A 353 14.48 4.96 15.22
CA LEU A 353 15.26 6.19 15.04
C LEU A 353 14.45 7.44 15.40
N ALA A 354 13.23 7.51 14.89
CA ALA A 354 12.34 8.64 15.17
C ALA A 354 11.91 8.69 16.66
N MET A 355 11.75 7.55 17.31
CA MET A 355 11.50 7.48 18.76
C MET A 355 12.72 7.91 19.57
N ILE A 356 13.92 7.41 19.25
CA ILE A 356 15.17 7.79 19.95
C ILE A 356 15.37 9.30 19.90
N THR A 357 15.11 9.93 18.77
CA THR A 357 15.31 11.36 18.57
C THR A 357 14.10 12.22 18.93
N GLY A 358 12.98 11.61 19.33
CA GLY A 358 11.74 12.30 19.71
C GLY A 358 11.10 13.09 18.58
N LYS A 359 11.15 12.56 17.34
CA LYS A 359 10.64 13.24 16.12
C LYS A 359 9.26 12.77 15.69
N LEU A 360 8.53 12.04 16.53
CA LEU A 360 7.16 11.63 16.27
C LEU A 360 6.15 12.56 16.94
N GLY A 361 5.00 12.75 16.30
CA GLY A 361 3.88 13.52 16.82
C GLY A 361 4.11 15.03 16.92
N LYS A 362 5.06 15.57 16.16
CA LYS A 362 5.36 17.02 16.10
C LYS A 362 5.15 17.53 14.68
N THR A 363 4.66 18.77 14.56
CA THR A 363 4.54 19.46 13.26
C THR A 363 5.89 19.54 12.57
N ALA A 364 5.93 19.35 11.26
CA ALA A 364 7.11 19.37 10.42
C ALA A 364 8.20 18.35 10.82
N ASN A 365 7.83 17.30 11.55
CA ASN A 365 8.69 16.20 11.95
C ASN A 365 8.01 14.86 11.72
N GLY A 366 8.78 13.80 11.62
CA GLY A 366 8.27 12.44 11.62
C GLY A 366 8.60 11.66 10.37
N LEU A 367 7.82 10.61 10.17
CA LEU A 367 8.01 9.61 9.13
C LEU A 367 6.89 9.70 8.09
N ILE A 368 7.23 9.52 6.83
CA ILE A 368 6.28 9.27 5.74
C ILE A 368 6.69 7.96 5.08
N ALA A 369 5.97 6.88 5.40
CA ALA A 369 6.16 5.57 4.80
C ALA A 369 5.32 5.47 3.52
N LEU A 370 5.95 5.58 2.37
CA LEU A 370 5.29 5.44 1.07
C LEU A 370 5.03 3.95 0.79
N LYS A 371 3.76 3.59 0.80
CA LYS A 371 3.28 2.23 0.57
C LYS A 371 3.26 1.91 -0.93
N GLU A 372 3.17 0.65 -1.29
CA GLU A 372 3.16 0.24 -2.70
C GLU A 372 1.77 0.33 -3.35
N LYS A 373 0.70 0.12 -2.58
CA LYS A 373 -0.68 0.08 -3.07
C LYS A 373 -1.57 1.06 -2.33
N ASN A 374 -2.63 1.48 -2.98
CA ASN A 374 -3.50 2.57 -2.54
C ASN A 374 -4.10 2.39 -1.13
N ASN A 375 -4.41 1.16 -0.71
CA ASN A 375 -4.96 0.87 0.62
C ASN A 375 -4.10 -0.09 1.45
N ALA A 376 -2.79 -0.10 1.23
CA ALA A 376 -1.88 -0.96 1.98
C ALA A 376 -1.85 -0.62 3.49
N HIS A 377 -2.11 0.63 3.88
CA HIS A 377 -2.35 0.98 5.28
C HIS A 377 -3.66 0.39 5.82
N GLY A 378 -4.71 0.42 5.02
CA GLY A 378 -6.01 -0.12 5.43
C GLY A 378 -5.98 -1.59 5.81
N ILE A 379 -5.09 -2.39 5.23
CA ILE A 379 -4.89 -3.79 5.64
C ILE A 379 -4.63 -3.88 7.15
N PHE A 380 -3.71 -3.08 7.67
CA PHE A 380 -3.36 -3.09 9.08
C PHE A 380 -4.39 -2.34 9.94
N ASP A 381 -4.84 -1.18 9.50
CA ASP A 381 -5.84 -0.39 10.23
C ASP A 381 -7.16 -1.15 10.41
N MET A 382 -7.53 -1.97 9.43
CA MET A 382 -8.74 -2.80 9.49
C MET A 382 -8.49 -4.19 10.09
N GLY A 383 -7.27 -4.53 10.50
CA GLY A 383 -6.95 -5.77 11.20
C GLY A 383 -6.84 -7.02 10.31
N VAL A 384 -6.50 -6.87 9.03
CA VAL A 384 -6.27 -8.01 8.11
C VAL A 384 -4.85 -8.55 8.30
N CYS A 385 -4.56 -8.96 9.52
CA CYS A 385 -3.32 -9.61 9.94
C CYS A 385 -3.60 -10.43 11.20
N HIS A 386 -3.03 -11.62 11.28
CA HIS A 386 -3.25 -12.55 12.41
C HIS A 386 -2.73 -12.05 13.76
N LYS A 387 -1.86 -11.03 13.77
CA LYS A 387 -1.26 -10.47 14.99
C LYS A 387 -2.03 -9.29 15.57
N ILE A 388 -2.84 -8.62 14.75
CA ILE A 388 -3.49 -7.37 15.11
C ILE A 388 -5.00 -7.40 14.88
N GLY A 389 -5.72 -6.63 15.66
CA GLY A 389 -7.11 -6.27 15.47
C GLY A 389 -7.26 -4.95 14.71
N VAL A 390 -8.44 -4.36 14.79
CA VAL A 390 -8.72 -3.03 14.21
C VAL A 390 -7.86 -1.97 14.90
N GLY A 391 -7.30 -1.06 14.13
CA GLY A 391 -6.40 -0.01 14.62
C GLY A 391 -4.95 -0.44 14.74
N ALA A 392 -4.57 -1.57 14.16
CA ALA A 392 -3.24 -2.18 14.25
C ALA A 392 -2.81 -2.54 15.69
N GLU A 393 -3.77 -2.67 16.60
CA GLU A 393 -3.57 -3.06 17.98
C GLU A 393 -3.36 -4.57 18.12
N SER A 394 -2.54 -5.00 19.08
CA SER A 394 -2.26 -6.43 19.28
C SER A 394 -3.51 -7.25 19.59
N ILE A 395 -3.76 -8.32 18.85
CA ILE A 395 -4.86 -9.24 19.12
C ILE A 395 -4.66 -10.03 20.45
N LEU A 396 -3.45 -10.05 20.98
CA LEU A 396 -3.15 -10.66 22.28
C LEU A 396 -3.59 -9.80 23.46
N ASP A 397 -3.84 -8.52 23.23
CA ASP A 397 -4.40 -7.62 24.25
C ASP A 397 -5.86 -7.99 24.51
N GLU A 398 -6.18 -8.20 25.80
CA GLU A 398 -7.53 -8.60 26.24
C GLU A 398 -8.55 -7.49 26.05
N ASP A 399 -8.16 -6.24 26.26
CA ASP A 399 -9.06 -5.08 26.09
C ASP A 399 -9.47 -4.91 24.63
N ILE A 400 -8.54 -5.15 23.71
CA ILE A 400 -8.81 -5.12 22.27
C ILE A 400 -9.81 -6.21 21.90
N ARG A 401 -9.56 -7.45 22.34
CA ARG A 401 -10.50 -8.57 22.08
C ARG A 401 -11.86 -8.30 22.71
N TYR A 402 -11.91 -7.83 23.93
CA TYR A 402 -13.16 -7.52 24.63
C TYR A 402 -13.98 -6.44 23.88
N ARG A 403 -13.33 -5.36 23.42
CA ARG A 403 -14.00 -4.32 22.61
C ARG A 403 -14.57 -4.89 21.31
N MET A 404 -13.81 -5.74 20.62
CA MET A 404 -14.27 -6.39 19.39
C MET A 404 -15.42 -7.36 19.68
N GLN A 405 -15.33 -8.21 20.72
CA GLN A 405 -16.39 -9.14 21.13
C GLN A 405 -17.68 -8.41 21.47
N PHE A 406 -17.58 -7.37 22.30
CA PHE A 406 -18.73 -6.56 22.67
C PHE A 406 -19.41 -5.90 21.48
N LYS A 407 -18.61 -5.32 20.57
CA LYS A 407 -19.14 -4.64 19.37
C LYS A 407 -19.77 -5.61 18.38
N TRP A 408 -19.18 -6.78 18.20
CA TRP A 408 -19.66 -7.81 17.28
C TRP A 408 -20.71 -8.73 17.87
N LYS A 409 -20.95 -8.62 19.19
CA LYS A 409 -21.91 -9.46 19.94
C LYS A 409 -21.57 -10.96 19.81
N VAL A 410 -20.31 -11.29 19.99
CA VAL A 410 -19.80 -12.66 20.01
C VAL A 410 -19.18 -12.99 21.35
N ASP A 411 -19.36 -14.21 21.82
CA ASP A 411 -18.89 -14.64 23.15
C ASP A 411 -17.37 -14.78 23.20
N GLU A 412 -16.75 -15.21 22.09
CA GLU A 412 -15.33 -15.51 22.03
C GLU A 412 -14.76 -15.17 20.65
N LEU A 413 -13.50 -14.69 20.64
CA LEU A 413 -12.71 -14.47 19.43
C LEU A 413 -11.42 -15.31 19.48
N PRO A 414 -11.04 -15.91 18.36
CA PRO A 414 -9.76 -16.63 18.27
C PRO A 414 -8.60 -15.62 18.38
N PHE A 415 -7.58 -15.99 19.15
CA PHE A 415 -6.38 -15.17 19.36
C PHE A 415 -5.07 -15.94 19.13
N THR A 416 -5.13 -17.11 18.51
CA THR A 416 -3.94 -17.89 18.18
C THR A 416 -3.08 -17.16 17.18
N VAL A 417 -1.84 -16.83 17.53
CA VAL A 417 -0.91 -16.08 16.65
C VAL A 417 -0.01 -17.05 15.88
N ASN A 418 -0.61 -17.94 15.11
CA ASN A 418 0.14 -18.78 14.19
C ASN A 418 0.48 -17.99 12.93
N SER A 419 1.71 -18.07 12.45
CA SER A 419 2.09 -17.47 11.17
C SER A 419 1.27 -18.09 10.05
N VAL A 420 0.38 -17.30 9.44
CA VAL A 420 -0.45 -17.74 8.29
C VAL A 420 0.44 -18.17 7.13
N TYR A 421 1.59 -17.54 6.95
CA TYR A 421 2.59 -17.92 5.97
C TYR A 421 3.12 -19.35 6.20
N LYS A 422 3.47 -19.71 7.45
CA LYS A 422 3.91 -21.06 7.80
C LYS A 422 2.81 -22.10 7.63
N LEU A 423 1.57 -21.76 8.00
CA LEU A 423 0.41 -22.64 7.78
C LEU A 423 0.16 -22.87 6.29
N PHE A 424 0.24 -21.82 5.48
CA PHE A 424 0.08 -21.90 4.03
C PHE A 424 1.17 -22.77 3.41
N ARG A 425 2.45 -22.49 3.68
CA ARG A 425 3.56 -23.31 3.17
C ARG A 425 3.54 -24.76 3.67
N GLY A 426 3.12 -24.96 4.90
CA GLY A 426 3.00 -26.30 5.51
C GLY A 426 1.80 -27.11 5.05
N GLY A 427 0.95 -26.58 4.14
CA GLY A 427 -0.24 -27.27 3.65
C GLY A 427 -1.29 -27.55 4.74
N LYS A 428 -1.36 -26.68 5.76
CA LYS A 428 -2.31 -26.81 6.87
C LYS A 428 -3.65 -26.13 6.58
N ILE A 429 -3.71 -25.27 5.55
CA ILE A 429 -4.91 -24.58 5.11
C ILE A 429 -5.65 -25.47 4.12
N LYS A 430 -6.90 -25.79 4.43
CA LYS A 430 -7.78 -26.57 3.54
C LYS A 430 -8.71 -25.68 2.71
N ASN A 431 -9.21 -24.60 3.29
CA ASN A 431 -10.04 -23.63 2.59
C ASN A 431 -9.35 -22.28 2.56
N ALA A 432 -9.23 -21.67 1.39
CA ALA A 432 -8.71 -20.32 1.21
C ALA A 432 -9.76 -19.42 0.56
N PHE A 433 -10.01 -18.28 1.19
CA PHE A 433 -10.92 -17.24 0.71
C PHE A 433 -10.08 -15.99 0.38
N ILE A 434 -9.96 -15.67 -0.90
CA ILE A 434 -9.04 -14.66 -1.43
C ILE A 434 -9.84 -13.54 -2.10
N PHE A 435 -9.69 -12.33 -1.61
CA PHE A 435 -10.45 -11.17 -2.05
C PHE A 435 -9.52 -10.12 -2.64
N GLY A 436 -9.66 -9.84 -3.95
CA GLY A 436 -8.94 -8.76 -4.63
C GLY A 436 -7.42 -8.93 -4.69
N GLU A 437 -6.92 -10.17 -4.79
CA GLU A 437 -5.49 -10.51 -4.91
C GLU A 437 -5.24 -11.59 -5.96
N ASP A 438 -4.11 -11.48 -6.66
CA ASP A 438 -3.63 -12.49 -7.63
C ASP A 438 -2.24 -13.03 -7.24
N PRO A 439 -2.11 -13.79 -6.12
CA PRO A 439 -0.82 -14.31 -5.70
C PRO A 439 -0.16 -15.25 -6.71
N VAL A 440 -0.92 -16.00 -7.50
CA VAL A 440 -0.36 -16.88 -8.53
C VAL A 440 0.20 -16.09 -9.71
N GLY A 441 -0.51 -15.04 -10.14
CA GLY A 441 -0.05 -14.17 -11.23
C GLY A 441 1.12 -13.27 -10.86
N CYS A 442 1.22 -12.87 -9.58
CA CYS A 442 2.22 -11.94 -9.07
C CYS A 442 3.41 -12.61 -8.34
N ALA A 443 3.43 -13.92 -8.21
CA ALA A 443 4.54 -14.61 -7.56
C ALA A 443 5.84 -14.52 -8.37
N LEU A 444 6.97 -14.37 -7.66
CA LEU A 444 8.30 -14.49 -8.25
C LEU A 444 8.55 -15.91 -8.77
N ASP A 445 8.20 -16.92 -7.96
CA ASP A 445 8.21 -18.33 -8.35
C ASP A 445 6.76 -18.82 -8.50
N LYS A 446 6.29 -18.79 -9.75
CA LYS A 446 4.92 -19.21 -10.07
C LYS A 446 4.68 -20.70 -9.87
N ASP A 447 5.70 -21.54 -10.04
CA ASP A 447 5.55 -22.98 -9.91
C ASP A 447 5.48 -23.40 -8.43
N GLU A 448 6.28 -22.77 -7.57
CA GLU A 448 6.17 -22.96 -6.13
C GLU A 448 4.77 -22.56 -5.63
N ILE A 449 4.27 -21.39 -6.01
CA ILE A 449 2.95 -20.94 -5.61
C ILE A 449 1.83 -21.85 -6.13
N LYS A 450 1.88 -22.27 -7.38
CA LYS A 450 0.91 -23.25 -7.91
C LYS A 450 0.92 -24.56 -7.11
N GLN A 451 2.10 -25.04 -6.72
CA GLN A 451 2.23 -26.21 -5.87
C GLN A 451 1.60 -25.99 -4.49
N GLN A 452 1.80 -24.80 -3.86
CA GLN A 452 1.14 -24.49 -2.59
C GLN A 452 -0.39 -24.45 -2.76
N PHE A 453 -0.89 -23.81 -3.80
CA PHE A 453 -2.32 -23.72 -4.09
C PHE A 453 -2.96 -25.07 -4.40
N SER A 454 -2.22 -26.01 -4.98
CA SER A 454 -2.73 -27.37 -5.25
C SER A 454 -3.03 -28.20 -3.99
N ARG A 455 -2.43 -27.84 -2.85
CA ARG A 455 -2.67 -28.47 -1.54
C ARG A 455 -3.96 -28.01 -0.85
N ILE A 456 -4.54 -26.89 -1.31
CA ILE A 456 -5.76 -26.33 -0.77
C ILE A 456 -6.95 -27.07 -1.39
N GLU A 457 -7.80 -27.65 -0.54
CA GLU A 457 -8.93 -28.46 -0.98
C GLU A 457 -10.05 -27.62 -1.62
N PHE A 458 -10.28 -26.40 -1.12
CA PHE A 458 -11.30 -25.50 -1.64
C PHE A 458 -10.84 -24.05 -1.63
N LYS A 459 -10.92 -23.40 -2.78
CA LYS A 459 -10.48 -22.03 -3.01
C LYS A 459 -11.63 -21.19 -3.53
N VAL A 460 -11.92 -20.10 -2.83
CA VAL A 460 -12.80 -19.03 -3.29
C VAL A 460 -11.95 -17.83 -3.66
N VAL A 461 -12.11 -17.31 -4.88
CA VAL A 461 -11.41 -16.11 -5.34
C VAL A 461 -12.44 -15.08 -5.79
N GLN A 462 -12.39 -13.87 -5.23
CA GLN A 462 -13.17 -12.73 -5.68
C GLN A 462 -12.26 -11.79 -6.50
N ASP A 463 -12.56 -11.63 -7.78
CA ASP A 463 -11.76 -10.83 -8.68
C ASP A 463 -12.61 -10.17 -9.77
N LEU A 464 -12.03 -9.15 -10.42
CA LEU A 464 -12.66 -8.45 -11.55
C LEU A 464 -12.64 -9.29 -12.82
N TRP A 465 -11.58 -10.06 -13.03
CA TRP A 465 -11.30 -10.89 -14.21
C TRP A 465 -10.82 -12.28 -13.80
N MET A 466 -10.76 -13.18 -14.78
CA MET A 466 -10.18 -14.51 -14.59
C MET A 466 -8.65 -14.43 -14.53
N SER A 467 -8.12 -13.92 -13.40
CA SER A 467 -6.68 -13.89 -13.08
C SER A 467 -6.08 -15.28 -12.98
N ASP A 468 -4.76 -15.38 -12.89
CA ASP A 468 -4.08 -16.69 -12.74
C ASP A 468 -4.54 -17.39 -11.45
N THR A 469 -4.74 -16.66 -10.36
CA THR A 469 -5.31 -17.21 -9.12
C THR A 469 -6.77 -17.65 -9.31
N ALA A 470 -7.59 -16.84 -9.95
CA ALA A 470 -8.99 -17.17 -10.21
C ALA A 470 -9.14 -18.46 -11.05
N ARG A 471 -8.24 -18.71 -12.01
CA ARG A 471 -8.21 -19.95 -12.81
C ARG A 471 -7.92 -21.20 -11.96
N THR A 472 -7.26 -21.05 -10.81
CA THR A 472 -7.01 -22.17 -9.88
C THR A 472 -8.16 -22.41 -8.91
N ALA A 473 -9.09 -21.44 -8.78
CA ALA A 473 -10.19 -21.47 -7.81
C ALA A 473 -11.20 -22.58 -8.11
N ASP A 474 -11.91 -23.00 -7.05
CA ASP A 474 -13.06 -23.89 -7.13
C ASP A 474 -14.36 -23.09 -7.28
N LEU A 475 -14.38 -21.87 -6.72
CA LEU A 475 -15.46 -20.90 -6.85
C LEU A 475 -14.88 -19.51 -7.10
N VAL A 476 -15.30 -18.86 -8.18
CA VAL A 476 -14.93 -17.48 -8.51
C VAL A 476 -16.13 -16.58 -8.27
N MET A 477 -15.92 -15.51 -7.51
CA MET A 477 -16.92 -14.48 -7.23
C MET A 477 -16.57 -13.19 -7.99
N PRO A 478 -17.57 -12.45 -8.52
CA PRO A 478 -17.30 -11.17 -9.19
C PRO A 478 -16.91 -10.08 -8.19
N ALA A 479 -15.88 -9.30 -8.51
CA ALA A 479 -15.51 -8.12 -7.74
C ALA A 479 -16.16 -6.84 -8.29
N SER A 480 -16.29 -5.83 -7.43
CA SER A 480 -16.79 -4.50 -7.78
C SER A 480 -15.70 -3.45 -7.60
N LEU A 481 -15.81 -2.35 -8.36
CA LEU A 481 -14.95 -1.21 -8.22
C LEU A 481 -15.52 -0.22 -7.19
N PRO A 482 -14.70 0.54 -6.45
CA PRO A 482 -15.17 1.37 -5.34
C PRO A 482 -16.26 2.38 -5.71
N TRP A 483 -16.21 2.96 -6.90
CA TRP A 483 -17.27 3.89 -7.38
C TRP A 483 -18.60 3.22 -7.75
N GLU A 484 -18.68 1.88 -7.67
CA GLU A 484 -19.89 1.10 -7.92
C GLU A 484 -20.69 0.82 -6.65
N PHE A 485 -20.07 0.95 -5.47
CA PHE A 485 -20.75 0.71 -4.19
C PHE A 485 -20.39 1.74 -3.08
N GLY A 486 -19.30 2.49 -3.26
CA GLY A 486 -18.77 3.42 -2.26
C GLY A 486 -17.78 2.75 -1.30
N GLY A 487 -17.08 3.56 -0.51
CA GLY A 487 -16.13 3.08 0.49
C GLY A 487 -14.99 4.05 0.74
N THR A 488 -13.98 3.61 1.47
CA THR A 488 -12.85 4.46 1.84
C THR A 488 -11.50 3.77 1.61
N PHE A 489 -10.46 4.58 1.45
CA PHE A 489 -9.06 4.14 1.43
C PHE A 489 -8.24 4.92 2.45
N THR A 490 -7.21 4.28 3.01
CA THR A 490 -6.22 4.92 3.89
C THR A 490 -4.91 5.12 3.12
N ASN A 491 -4.55 6.36 2.83
CA ASN A 491 -3.33 6.67 2.07
C ASN A 491 -2.05 6.60 2.91
N SER A 492 -0.88 6.85 2.29
CA SER A 492 0.44 6.75 2.95
C SER A 492 0.67 7.76 4.08
N GLN A 493 -0.13 8.80 4.21
CA GLN A 493 -0.11 9.70 5.38
C GLN A 493 -1.17 9.34 6.43
N LYS A 494 -1.77 8.15 6.35
CA LYS A 494 -2.85 7.67 7.23
C LYS A 494 -4.14 8.46 7.21
N LYS A 495 -4.41 9.12 6.12
CA LYS A 495 -5.68 9.80 5.92
C LYS A 495 -6.69 8.87 5.27
N ILE A 496 -7.85 8.73 5.91
CA ILE A 496 -9.01 8.02 5.33
C ILE A 496 -9.67 8.96 4.33
N GLN A 497 -9.86 8.47 3.09
CA GLN A 497 -10.44 9.22 1.99
C GLN A 497 -11.65 8.48 1.45
N GLN A 498 -12.78 9.20 1.29
CA GLN A 498 -14.05 8.62 0.86
C GLN A 498 -14.21 8.64 -0.65
N ILE A 499 -14.78 7.56 -1.17
CA ILE A 499 -15.28 7.43 -2.53
C ILE A 499 -16.78 7.18 -2.45
N GLU A 500 -17.55 7.97 -3.17
CA GLU A 500 -19.00 7.79 -3.27
C GLU A 500 -19.35 6.82 -4.41
N LYS A 501 -20.48 6.16 -4.28
CA LYS A 501 -21.08 5.42 -5.39
C LYS A 501 -21.51 6.39 -6.49
N GLN A 502 -21.07 6.19 -7.71
CA GLN A 502 -21.32 7.10 -8.84
C GLN A 502 -21.68 6.35 -10.13
N LEU A 503 -21.54 5.03 -10.16
CA LEU A 503 -21.85 4.21 -11.32
C LEU A 503 -22.66 2.97 -10.92
N GLU A 504 -23.72 2.70 -11.66
CA GLU A 504 -24.45 1.43 -11.55
C GLU A 504 -23.85 0.41 -12.52
N VAL A 505 -23.69 -0.80 -12.06
CA VAL A 505 -23.20 -1.93 -12.84
C VAL A 505 -24.16 -3.10 -12.78
N ASP A 506 -24.17 -3.89 -13.83
CA ASP A 506 -24.97 -5.10 -13.92
C ASP A 506 -24.31 -6.28 -13.17
N ILE A 507 -24.17 -6.10 -11.85
CA ILE A 507 -23.76 -7.13 -10.89
C ILE A 507 -24.79 -7.10 -9.75
N LYS A 508 -25.49 -8.20 -9.53
CA LYS A 508 -26.58 -8.29 -8.53
C LYS A 508 -26.13 -7.89 -7.13
N ASP A 509 -24.99 -8.40 -6.69
CA ASP A 509 -24.41 -8.13 -5.38
C ASP A 509 -22.97 -7.61 -5.54
N SER A 510 -22.72 -6.36 -5.12
CA SER A 510 -21.37 -5.80 -5.09
C SER A 510 -20.46 -6.58 -4.14
N SER A 511 -19.13 -6.44 -4.28
CA SER A 511 -18.15 -7.11 -3.39
C SER A 511 -18.47 -6.91 -1.92
N PHE A 512 -18.79 -5.67 -1.53
CA PHE A 512 -19.19 -5.35 -0.16
C PHE A 512 -20.45 -6.13 0.26
N LYS A 513 -21.50 -6.13 -0.57
CA LYS A 513 -22.74 -6.84 -0.29
C LYS A 513 -22.54 -8.35 -0.21
N GLN A 514 -21.66 -8.91 -1.01
CA GLN A 514 -21.26 -10.32 -0.94
C GLN A 514 -20.69 -10.68 0.44
N LEU A 515 -19.77 -9.86 0.98
CA LEU A 515 -19.19 -10.05 2.31
C LEU A 515 -20.27 -9.96 3.41
N VAL A 516 -21.20 -9.01 3.29
CA VAL A 516 -22.36 -8.93 4.20
C VAL A 516 -23.18 -10.23 4.16
N LYS A 517 -23.48 -10.74 2.96
CA LYS A 517 -24.24 -12.00 2.81
C LYS A 517 -23.51 -13.22 3.36
N MET A 518 -22.20 -13.29 3.18
CA MET A 518 -21.36 -14.33 3.79
C MET A 518 -21.42 -14.26 5.32
N LEU A 519 -21.34 -13.06 5.92
CA LEU A 519 -21.49 -12.86 7.35
C LEU A 519 -22.87 -13.31 7.86
N GLU A 520 -23.95 -12.92 7.17
CA GLU A 520 -25.32 -13.34 7.51
C GLU A 520 -25.46 -14.88 7.54
N LYS A 521 -24.83 -15.59 6.60
CA LYS A 521 -24.81 -17.07 6.56
C LYS A 521 -24.02 -17.72 7.71
N THR A 522 -23.14 -16.96 8.34
CA THR A 522 -22.44 -17.41 9.57
C THR A 522 -23.14 -16.97 10.86
N GLY A 523 -24.27 -16.27 10.77
CA GLY A 523 -25.05 -15.80 11.92
C GLY A 523 -24.68 -14.39 12.40
N ILE A 524 -23.80 -13.70 11.73
CA ILE A 524 -23.36 -12.33 12.10
C ILE A 524 -24.13 -11.32 11.25
N ASN A 525 -24.96 -10.52 11.90
CA ASN A 525 -25.85 -9.55 11.27
C ASN A 525 -25.58 -8.11 11.74
N GLY A 526 -26.19 -7.12 11.08
CA GLY A 526 -26.27 -5.73 11.55
C GLY A 526 -25.54 -4.70 10.68
N ILE A 527 -24.72 -5.10 9.70
CA ILE A 527 -24.10 -4.20 8.74
C ILE A 527 -24.81 -4.35 7.40
N LEU A 528 -25.27 -3.24 6.83
CA LEU A 528 -25.98 -3.22 5.55
C LEU A 528 -25.33 -2.29 4.52
N THR A 529 -24.53 -1.31 4.98
CA THR A 529 -23.92 -0.29 4.12
C THR A 529 -22.43 -0.11 4.44
N PRO A 530 -21.61 0.36 3.48
CA PRO A 530 -20.23 0.71 3.73
C PRO A 530 -20.06 1.72 4.88
N ALA A 531 -20.93 2.73 4.95
CA ALA A 531 -20.89 3.72 6.03
C ALA A 531 -21.03 3.09 7.42
N GLN A 532 -21.96 2.12 7.59
CA GLN A 532 -22.11 1.40 8.85
C GLN A 532 -20.89 0.54 9.19
N ALA A 533 -20.28 -0.10 8.19
CA ALA A 533 -19.06 -0.88 8.39
C ALA A 533 -17.91 0.02 8.86
N LEU A 534 -17.74 1.18 8.23
CA LEU A 534 -16.73 2.15 8.62
C LEU A 534 -16.96 2.74 10.02
N GLU A 535 -18.22 3.10 10.33
CA GLU A 535 -18.60 3.60 11.66
C GLU A 535 -18.29 2.56 12.76
N GLU A 536 -18.64 1.30 12.49
CA GLU A 536 -18.31 0.20 13.41
C GLU A 536 -16.80 0.04 13.57
N ALA A 537 -16.02 0.05 12.48
CA ALA A 537 -14.57 -0.05 12.52
C ALA A 537 -13.95 1.14 13.28
N ILE A 538 -14.36 2.37 12.98
CA ILE A 538 -13.86 3.58 13.66
C ILE A 538 -14.14 3.53 15.17
N SER A 539 -15.28 2.98 15.58
CA SER A 539 -15.63 2.84 17.00
C SER A 539 -14.69 1.90 17.77
N LEU A 540 -13.95 1.07 17.07
CA LEU A 540 -12.94 0.14 17.62
C LEU A 540 -11.52 0.70 17.59
N LEU A 541 -11.28 1.81 16.86
CA LEU A 541 -9.98 2.44 16.81
C LEU A 541 -9.58 3.01 18.19
N PRO A 542 -8.30 3.00 18.56
CA PRO A 542 -7.82 3.65 19.75
C PRO A 542 -8.15 5.15 19.70
N ARG A 543 -8.44 5.76 20.84
CA ARG A 543 -8.70 7.20 20.90
C ARG A 543 -7.41 7.97 20.62
N ARG A 544 -7.49 9.00 19.78
CA ARG A 544 -6.39 9.96 19.59
C ARG A 544 -6.03 10.56 20.96
N GLY A 545 -4.77 10.40 21.38
CA GLY A 545 -4.26 10.91 22.65
C GLY A 545 -3.77 9.83 23.61
N ASP A 546 -4.10 8.55 23.40
CA ASP A 546 -3.52 7.44 24.16
C ASP A 546 -2.13 7.07 23.59
N PHE A 547 -1.23 8.07 23.54
CA PHE A 547 0.10 7.96 22.93
C PHE A 547 1.15 7.28 23.83
N LYS A 548 0.73 6.59 24.88
CA LYS A 548 1.66 6.03 25.85
C LYS A 548 2.33 4.72 25.47
N ASN A 549 2.02 4.15 24.31
CA ASN A 549 2.44 2.77 24.01
C ASN A 549 3.21 2.65 22.69
N LEU A 550 4.18 3.55 22.45
CA LEU A 550 5.15 3.35 21.37
C LEU A 550 6.19 2.32 21.83
N HIS A 551 6.20 1.16 21.19
CA HIS A 551 7.11 0.06 21.53
C HIS A 551 8.37 0.07 20.67
N PHE A 552 9.52 -0.06 21.32
CA PHE A 552 10.77 -0.35 20.64
C PHE A 552 10.80 -1.81 20.20
N VAL A 553 11.13 -2.05 18.92
CA VAL A 553 11.26 -3.38 18.35
C VAL A 553 12.64 -3.51 17.71
N PHE A 554 13.41 -4.50 18.15
CA PHE A 554 14.76 -4.70 17.61
C PHE A 554 14.76 -5.42 16.26
N LYS A 555 13.92 -6.44 16.12
CA LYS A 555 13.84 -7.27 14.91
C LYS A 555 12.46 -7.90 14.78
N ASP A 556 11.93 -7.91 13.58
CA ASP A 556 10.74 -8.69 13.25
C ASP A 556 11.12 -10.17 13.13
N LYS A 557 10.55 -11.01 13.98
CA LYS A 557 10.82 -12.45 14.01
C LYS A 557 10.20 -13.20 12.83
N ASP A 558 9.18 -12.65 12.21
CA ASP A 558 8.46 -13.24 11.09
C ASP A 558 8.88 -12.67 9.74
N ASN A 559 9.98 -11.89 9.70
CA ASN A 559 10.56 -11.41 8.46
C ASN A 559 11.20 -12.58 7.70
N GLU A 560 10.38 -13.31 6.99
CA GLU A 560 10.79 -14.44 6.15
C GLU A 560 11.10 -13.96 4.72
N ASN A 561 11.68 -14.82 3.90
CA ASN A 561 12.05 -14.50 2.53
C ASN A 561 10.86 -14.03 1.70
N ARG A 562 11.07 -12.99 0.89
CA ARG A 562 10.09 -12.53 -0.10
C ARG A 562 9.87 -13.64 -1.13
N GLN A 563 8.70 -14.24 -1.10
CA GLN A 563 8.29 -15.24 -2.10
C GLN A 563 7.31 -14.67 -3.14
N PHE A 564 6.79 -13.46 -2.88
CA PHE A 564 5.81 -12.82 -3.73
C PHE A 564 6.38 -11.49 -4.24
N ASP A 565 6.11 -11.16 -5.48
CA ASP A 565 6.36 -9.81 -6.00
C ASP A 565 5.15 -8.93 -5.69
N PHE A 566 5.19 -8.28 -4.53
CA PHE A 566 4.11 -7.43 -4.05
C PHE A 566 4.10 -6.03 -4.66
N GLY A 567 5.17 -5.63 -5.36
CA GLY A 567 5.20 -4.39 -6.12
C GLY A 567 4.44 -4.48 -7.44
N CYS A 568 4.22 -5.72 -7.92
CA CYS A 568 3.49 -6.01 -9.14
C CYS A 568 2.19 -6.74 -8.80
N ASP A 569 1.05 -6.18 -9.13
CA ASP A 569 -0.24 -6.86 -9.14
C ASP A 569 -0.82 -6.86 -10.56
N LEU A 570 -1.92 -7.58 -10.77
CA LEU A 570 -2.50 -7.72 -12.09
C LEU A 570 -2.73 -6.37 -12.78
N LEU A 571 -3.26 -5.37 -12.07
CA LEU A 571 -3.49 -4.04 -12.63
C LEU A 571 -2.18 -3.36 -13.03
N ASN A 572 -1.19 -3.33 -12.16
CA ASN A 572 0.10 -2.72 -12.45
C ASN A 572 0.87 -3.48 -13.54
N LYS A 573 0.86 -4.83 -13.46
CA LYS A 573 1.52 -5.69 -14.43
C LYS A 573 0.97 -5.50 -15.83
N THR A 574 -0.35 -5.54 -16.01
CA THR A 574 -0.98 -5.38 -17.31
C THR A 574 -0.67 -4.01 -17.93
N ILE A 575 -0.67 -2.93 -17.13
CA ILE A 575 -0.30 -1.60 -17.62
C ILE A 575 1.17 -1.55 -18.01
N ASP A 576 2.05 -2.12 -17.21
CA ASP A 576 3.49 -2.10 -17.46
C ASP A 576 3.84 -2.98 -18.68
N GLU A 577 3.18 -4.12 -18.88
CA GLU A 577 3.31 -4.97 -20.08
C GLU A 577 2.85 -4.24 -21.34
N GLU A 578 1.66 -3.61 -21.34
CA GLU A 578 1.20 -2.80 -22.49
C GLU A 578 2.15 -1.65 -22.82
N PHE A 579 2.75 -1.05 -21.80
CA PHE A 579 3.70 0.04 -21.95
C PHE A 579 5.00 -0.45 -22.59
N ASN A 580 5.55 -1.55 -22.08
CA ASN A 580 6.80 -2.12 -22.56
C ASN A 580 6.64 -2.63 -24.01
N GLU A 581 5.52 -3.28 -24.33
CA GLU A 581 5.21 -3.73 -25.71
C GLU A 581 5.15 -2.56 -26.70
N LYS A 582 4.49 -1.44 -26.29
CA LYS A 582 4.37 -0.24 -27.14
C LYS A 582 5.66 0.55 -27.28
N LEU A 583 6.56 0.45 -26.31
CA LEU A 583 7.86 1.12 -26.33
C LEU A 583 8.97 0.26 -26.95
N GLY A 584 8.69 -1.03 -27.22
CA GLY A 584 9.68 -1.96 -27.76
C GLY A 584 10.80 -2.32 -26.78
N TRP A 585 10.49 -2.34 -25.49
CA TRP A 585 11.41 -2.69 -24.40
C TRP A 585 11.29 -4.17 -24.03
#